data_2a5d7359d997c939c4ae07936f596323
#
_entry.id   2a5d7359d997c939c4ae07936f596323
#
_cell.length_a   1.000
_cell.length_b   1.000
_cell.length_c   1.000
_cell.angle_alpha   90.00
_cell.angle_beta   90.00
_cell.angle_gamma   90.00
#
_symmetry.space_group_name_H-M   'P 1'
#
loop_
_entity.id
_entity.type
_entity.pdbx_description
1 polymer ?
#
loop_
_entity_poly.entity_id
_entity_poly.type
_entity_poly.pdbx_seq_one_letter_code
_entity_poly.pdbx_strand_id
1 'polypeptide(L)'
;LFHSFGLTAATLLPVLSGVKLFLYPSPLHYRIVPLIAYDISATILFGTDTFIAGYAKYAHPYDFYSVRYVFAGAEKIRAETRNLWAQKFGIRVLEGYGSTEASPVISINTPMQYKSGTVGRLLPGIQYTILPVPGIVDGGTLCIAGANIMLGYLLAKEPGKIVPPEDGWYDTGDVVTIDHEGFVTIKGRMKRFAKIAGE
;
A
#
# COMPACT_ATOMS: atom_id res chain seq x y z
N LEU A 1 3.41 -10.59 9.07
CA LEU A 1 3.82 -9.58 10.06
C LEU A 1 5.25 -9.07 9.84
N PHE A 2 6.14 -9.81 9.18
CA PHE A 2 7.52 -9.37 8.92
C PHE A 2 7.63 -8.31 7.80
N HIS A 3 6.60 -8.16 6.95
CA HIS A 3 6.54 -7.09 5.96
C HIS A 3 6.14 -5.78 6.64
N SER A 4 6.77 -4.67 6.27
CA SER A 4 6.54 -3.35 6.88
C SER A 4 5.06 -2.94 6.90
N PHE A 5 4.30 -3.24 5.86
CA PHE A 5 2.86 -2.99 5.81
C PHE A 5 2.10 -3.74 6.91
N GLY A 6 2.34 -5.05 7.06
CA GLY A 6 1.71 -5.84 8.11
C GLY A 6 2.18 -5.47 9.52
N LEU A 7 3.47 -5.15 9.68
CA LEU A 7 4.02 -4.73 10.97
C LEU A 7 3.43 -3.38 11.42
N THR A 8 3.45 -2.39 10.57
CA THR A 8 3.00 -1.02 10.95
C THR A 8 1.48 -0.92 10.98
N ALA A 9 0.80 -1.21 9.87
CA ALA A 9 -0.63 -0.95 9.75
C ALA A 9 -1.49 -2.00 10.47
N ALA A 10 -1.09 -3.28 10.42
CA ALA A 10 -1.89 -4.37 10.98
C ALA A 10 -1.41 -4.84 12.37
N THR A 11 -0.34 -4.26 12.93
CA THR A 11 0.15 -4.66 14.26
C THR A 11 0.41 -3.44 15.15
N LEU A 12 1.40 -2.61 14.81
CA LEU A 12 1.80 -1.49 15.68
C LEU A 12 0.68 -0.45 15.83
N LEU A 13 0.05 -0.05 14.74
CA LEU A 13 -1.02 0.94 14.76
C LEU A 13 -2.19 0.52 15.67
N PRO A 14 -2.81 -0.66 15.53
CA PRO A 14 -3.89 -1.07 16.43
C PRO A 14 -3.44 -1.24 17.88
N VAL A 15 -2.25 -1.77 18.13
CA VAL A 15 -1.72 -1.93 19.52
C VAL A 15 -1.53 -0.57 20.19
N LEU A 16 -0.88 0.38 19.51
CA LEU A 16 -0.64 1.71 20.05
C LEU A 16 -1.92 2.56 20.17
N SER A 17 -2.94 2.24 19.37
CA SER A 17 -4.25 2.92 19.42
C SER A 17 -5.24 2.25 20.38
N GLY A 18 -4.86 1.18 21.09
CA GLY A 18 -5.75 0.44 21.98
C GLY A 18 -6.90 -0.29 21.27
N VAL A 19 -6.73 -0.60 19.99
CA VAL A 19 -7.73 -1.28 19.18
C VAL A 19 -7.56 -2.81 19.29
N LYS A 20 -8.68 -3.54 19.38
CA LYS A 20 -8.67 -5.01 19.41
C LYS A 20 -8.00 -5.55 18.15
N LEU A 21 -7.03 -6.40 18.32
CA LEU A 21 -6.22 -6.99 17.23
C LEU A 21 -6.38 -8.52 17.24
N PHE A 22 -6.54 -9.09 16.06
CA PHE A 22 -6.47 -10.53 15.83
C PHE A 22 -5.38 -10.85 14.80
N LEU A 23 -4.38 -11.61 15.21
CA LEU A 23 -3.26 -12.04 14.36
C LEU A 23 -3.47 -13.48 13.93
N TYR A 24 -3.46 -13.73 12.62
CA TYR A 24 -3.57 -15.06 12.05
C TYR A 24 -2.28 -15.43 11.30
N PRO A 25 -1.77 -16.67 11.48
CA PRO A 25 -0.42 -17.02 11.04
C PRO A 25 -0.23 -17.10 9.52
N SER A 26 -1.29 -17.37 8.74
CA SER A 26 -1.15 -17.55 7.30
C SER A 26 -2.23 -16.85 6.48
N PRO A 27 -1.88 -15.89 5.62
CA PRO A 27 -2.84 -15.23 4.73
C PRO A 27 -3.32 -16.15 3.58
N LEU A 28 -2.69 -17.31 3.38
CA LEU A 28 -3.01 -18.25 2.29
C LEU A 28 -4.20 -19.16 2.60
N HIS A 29 -4.73 -19.12 3.81
CA HIS A 29 -5.89 -19.90 4.19
C HIS A 29 -7.19 -19.22 3.73
N TYR A 30 -7.39 -19.14 2.42
CA TYR A 30 -8.44 -18.36 1.76
C TYR A 30 -9.87 -18.74 2.18
N ARG A 31 -10.11 -19.95 2.68
CA ARG A 31 -11.40 -20.41 3.19
C ARG A 31 -11.60 -20.13 4.68
N ILE A 32 -10.50 -20.06 5.43
CA ILE A 32 -10.55 -19.94 6.91
C ILE A 32 -10.59 -18.47 7.33
N VAL A 33 -9.80 -17.61 6.66
CA VAL A 33 -9.74 -16.19 7.02
C VAL A 33 -11.10 -15.50 6.97
N PRO A 34 -11.98 -15.75 5.95
CA PRO A 34 -13.35 -15.21 5.96
C PRO A 34 -14.17 -15.66 7.16
N LEU A 35 -14.14 -16.94 7.51
CA LEU A 35 -14.86 -17.49 8.69
C LEU A 35 -14.38 -16.84 9.98
N ILE A 36 -13.07 -16.68 10.14
CA ILE A 36 -12.51 -15.97 11.30
C ILE A 36 -12.98 -14.52 11.33
N ALA A 37 -12.98 -13.82 10.19
CA ALA A 37 -13.46 -12.45 10.12
C ALA A 37 -14.91 -12.32 10.59
N TYR A 38 -15.75 -13.28 10.26
CA TYR A 38 -17.13 -13.40 10.76
C TYR A 38 -17.16 -13.63 12.27
N ASP A 39 -16.47 -14.65 12.77
CA ASP A 39 -16.51 -15.08 14.17
C ASP A 39 -16.04 -13.99 15.14
N ILE A 40 -14.99 -13.24 14.76
CA ILE A 40 -14.45 -12.16 15.59
C ILE A 40 -15.12 -10.81 15.34
N SER A 41 -16.10 -10.75 14.42
CA SER A 41 -16.73 -9.50 13.97
C SER A 41 -15.70 -8.45 13.54
N ALA A 42 -14.76 -8.84 12.65
CA ALA A 42 -13.70 -7.96 12.19
C ALA A 42 -14.27 -6.73 11.49
N THR A 43 -13.77 -5.55 11.83
CA THR A 43 -14.19 -4.28 11.22
C THR A 43 -13.21 -3.74 10.18
N ILE A 44 -11.96 -4.15 10.27
CA ILE A 44 -10.88 -3.75 9.36
C ILE A 44 -10.14 -5.01 8.91
N LEU A 45 -9.88 -5.09 7.61
CA LEU A 45 -9.08 -6.15 7.00
C LEU A 45 -7.92 -5.53 6.21
N PHE A 46 -6.72 -6.08 6.37
CA PHE A 46 -5.54 -5.73 5.58
C PHE A 46 -5.15 -6.89 4.66
N GLY A 47 -4.73 -6.58 3.43
CA GLY A 47 -4.25 -7.59 2.52
C GLY A 47 -3.55 -7.05 1.29
N THR A 48 -3.02 -7.96 0.48
CA THR A 48 -2.58 -7.67 -0.89
C THR A 48 -3.68 -8.07 -1.88
N ASP A 49 -3.55 -7.70 -3.15
CA ASP A 49 -4.53 -8.11 -4.18
C ASP A 49 -4.73 -9.64 -4.19
N THR A 50 -3.62 -10.38 -4.16
CA THR A 50 -3.62 -11.85 -4.16
C THR A 50 -4.45 -12.42 -3.01
N PHE A 51 -4.28 -11.90 -1.80
CA PHE A 51 -5.00 -12.42 -0.64
C PHE A 51 -6.47 -12.05 -0.64
N ILE A 52 -6.81 -10.78 -0.86
CA ILE A 52 -8.21 -10.34 -0.84
C ILE A 52 -9.02 -10.92 -2.01
N ALA A 53 -8.42 -11.15 -3.17
CA ALA A 53 -9.06 -11.87 -4.27
C ALA A 53 -9.34 -13.33 -3.88
N GLY A 54 -8.39 -13.99 -3.22
CA GLY A 54 -8.57 -15.34 -2.70
C GLY A 54 -9.71 -15.43 -1.69
N TYR A 55 -9.75 -14.51 -0.72
CA TYR A 55 -10.84 -14.47 0.27
C TYR A 55 -12.19 -14.25 -0.41
N ALA A 56 -12.29 -13.27 -1.31
CA ALA A 56 -13.54 -12.96 -2.00
C ALA A 56 -14.07 -14.13 -2.84
N LYS A 57 -13.19 -14.95 -3.40
CA LYS A 57 -13.57 -16.14 -4.17
C LYS A 57 -14.29 -17.18 -3.32
N TYR A 58 -13.81 -17.43 -2.10
CA TYR A 58 -14.30 -18.53 -1.25
C TYR A 58 -15.26 -18.09 -0.14
N ALA A 59 -15.29 -16.82 0.23
CA ALA A 59 -16.15 -16.30 1.27
C ALA A 59 -17.64 -16.38 0.90
N HIS A 60 -18.48 -16.62 1.89
CA HIS A 60 -19.90 -16.33 1.80
C HIS A 60 -20.14 -14.81 1.88
N PRO A 61 -21.19 -14.25 1.25
CA PRO A 61 -21.48 -12.81 1.37
C PRO A 61 -21.55 -12.28 2.81
N TYR A 62 -21.99 -13.09 3.77
CA TYR A 62 -22.06 -12.69 5.17
C TYR A 62 -20.75 -12.79 5.95
N ASP A 63 -19.73 -13.45 5.44
CA ASP A 63 -18.45 -13.61 6.18
C ASP A 63 -17.81 -12.28 6.54
N PHE A 64 -18.08 -11.24 5.74
CA PHE A 64 -17.55 -9.90 5.95
C PHE A 64 -18.62 -8.87 6.37
N TYR A 65 -19.75 -9.31 6.96
CA TYR A 65 -20.86 -8.43 7.31
C TYR A 65 -20.48 -7.27 8.25
N SER A 66 -19.50 -7.48 9.12
CA SER A 66 -19.01 -6.49 10.07
C SER A 66 -17.86 -5.64 9.52
N VAL A 67 -17.24 -6.07 8.40
CA VAL A 67 -16.07 -5.37 7.83
C VAL A 67 -16.51 -4.07 7.19
N ARG A 68 -15.92 -2.97 7.67
CA ARG A 68 -16.16 -1.61 7.18
C ARG A 68 -15.10 -1.16 6.20
N TYR A 69 -13.85 -1.58 6.44
CA TYR A 69 -12.71 -1.13 5.66
C TYR A 69 -11.82 -2.30 5.27
N VAL A 70 -11.50 -2.37 3.99
CA VAL A 70 -10.48 -3.26 3.44
C VAL A 70 -9.37 -2.40 2.88
N PHE A 71 -8.21 -2.41 3.53
CA PHE A 71 -7.01 -1.72 3.06
C PHE A 71 -6.12 -2.71 2.31
N ALA A 72 -5.76 -2.34 1.10
CA ALA A 72 -4.93 -3.19 0.25
C ALA A 72 -3.75 -2.42 -0.35
N GLY A 73 -2.59 -3.07 -0.37
CA GLY A 73 -1.34 -2.48 -0.86
C GLY A 73 -0.28 -3.54 -1.12
N ALA A 74 0.95 -3.09 -1.33
CA ALA A 74 2.12 -3.88 -1.71
C ALA A 74 2.03 -4.57 -3.09
N GLU A 75 0.85 -4.68 -3.68
CA GLU A 75 0.57 -5.15 -5.03
C GLU A 75 -0.41 -4.20 -5.72
N LYS A 76 -0.36 -4.15 -7.06
CA LYS A 76 -1.39 -3.43 -7.83
C LYS A 76 -2.74 -4.15 -7.67
N ILE A 77 -3.75 -3.44 -7.21
CA ILE A 77 -5.10 -4.01 -7.08
C ILE A 77 -5.76 -4.05 -8.46
N ARG A 78 -6.18 -5.26 -8.87
CA ARG A 78 -6.86 -5.47 -10.14
C ARG A 78 -8.31 -4.97 -10.09
N ALA A 79 -8.80 -4.50 -11.24
CA ALA A 79 -10.18 -4.04 -11.35
C ALA A 79 -11.18 -5.13 -10.99
N GLU A 80 -10.90 -6.37 -11.38
CA GLU A 80 -11.73 -7.54 -11.07
C GLU A 80 -11.86 -7.76 -9.56
N THR A 81 -10.75 -7.62 -8.82
CA THR A 81 -10.75 -7.75 -7.35
C THR A 81 -11.60 -6.64 -6.71
N ARG A 82 -11.41 -5.38 -7.12
CA ARG A 82 -12.24 -4.26 -6.62
C ARG A 82 -13.72 -4.49 -6.89
N ASN A 83 -14.07 -4.86 -8.12
CA ASN A 83 -15.45 -5.09 -8.55
C ASN A 83 -16.07 -6.25 -7.78
N LEU A 84 -15.34 -7.35 -7.59
CA LEU A 84 -15.81 -8.49 -6.83
C LEU A 84 -16.14 -8.12 -5.37
N TRP A 85 -15.27 -7.35 -4.70
CA TRP A 85 -15.51 -6.88 -3.34
C TRP A 85 -16.72 -5.95 -3.26
N ALA A 86 -16.84 -5.02 -4.20
CA ALA A 86 -17.97 -4.10 -4.25
C ALA A 86 -19.30 -4.82 -4.53
N GLN A 87 -19.32 -5.75 -5.49
CA GLN A 87 -20.55 -6.45 -5.89
C GLN A 87 -20.99 -7.52 -4.88
N LYS A 88 -20.03 -8.29 -4.34
CA LYS A 88 -20.35 -9.43 -3.47
C LYS A 88 -20.62 -9.03 -2.02
N PHE A 89 -19.88 -8.03 -1.52
CA PHE A 89 -19.90 -7.65 -0.10
C PHE A 89 -20.35 -6.20 0.14
N GLY A 90 -20.53 -5.39 -0.91
CA GLY A 90 -20.79 -3.97 -0.76
C GLY A 90 -19.62 -3.16 -0.20
N ILE A 91 -18.40 -3.74 -0.20
CA ILE A 91 -17.21 -3.15 0.43
C ILE A 91 -16.28 -2.57 -0.63
N ARG A 92 -15.90 -1.30 -0.42
CA ARG A 92 -14.89 -0.64 -1.24
C ARG A 92 -13.49 -0.99 -0.74
N VAL A 93 -12.61 -1.46 -1.64
CA VAL A 93 -11.20 -1.66 -1.34
C VAL A 93 -10.47 -0.33 -1.38
N LEU A 94 -9.81 0.01 -0.30
CA LEU A 94 -9.02 1.24 -0.14
C LEU A 94 -7.56 0.92 -0.47
N GLU A 95 -7.11 1.39 -1.62
CA GLU A 95 -5.76 1.13 -2.10
C GLU A 95 -4.76 2.07 -1.46
N GLY A 96 -3.61 1.54 -1.04
CA GLY A 96 -2.47 2.30 -0.54
C GLY A 96 -1.17 1.95 -1.25
N TYR A 97 -0.23 2.87 -1.18
CA TYR A 97 1.11 2.75 -1.73
C TYR A 97 2.14 3.09 -0.68
N GLY A 98 3.24 2.38 -0.73
CA GLY A 98 4.35 2.61 0.19
C GLY A 98 5.56 1.75 -0.09
N SER A 99 6.61 2.01 0.68
CA SER A 99 7.86 1.25 0.69
C SER A 99 8.34 1.06 2.13
N THR A 100 9.21 0.11 2.36
CA THR A 100 9.81 -0.11 3.68
C THR A 100 10.55 1.13 4.16
N GLU A 101 11.19 1.84 3.25
CA GLU A 101 11.94 3.08 3.47
C GLU A 101 11.06 4.26 3.89
N ALA A 102 9.73 4.16 3.73
CA ALA A 102 8.75 5.18 4.12
C ALA A 102 7.85 4.76 5.30
N SER A 103 8.18 3.69 6.03
CA SER A 103 7.61 3.20 7.29
C SER A 103 6.11 2.85 7.33
N PRO A 104 5.47 2.22 6.41
CA PRO A 104 5.74 2.08 4.99
C PRO A 104 4.90 3.03 4.11
N VAL A 105 3.82 3.65 4.64
CA VAL A 105 2.75 4.27 3.83
C VAL A 105 3.19 5.63 3.30
N ILE A 106 3.09 5.80 2.00
CA ILE A 106 3.33 7.05 1.28
C ILE A 106 2.01 7.72 0.93
N SER A 107 1.08 6.95 0.34
CA SER A 107 -0.25 7.45 -0.01
C SER A 107 -1.32 6.39 0.22
N ILE A 108 -2.57 6.82 0.40
CA ILE A 108 -3.67 5.93 0.66
C ILE A 108 -5.01 6.55 0.24
N ASN A 109 -5.89 5.73 -0.33
CA ASN A 109 -7.31 6.04 -0.45
C ASN A 109 -8.00 5.92 0.91
N THR A 110 -8.84 6.86 1.24
CA THR A 110 -9.64 6.84 2.47
C THR A 110 -11.13 6.81 2.13
N PRO A 111 -12.03 6.51 3.09
CA PRO A 111 -13.48 6.59 2.84
C PRO A 111 -13.95 7.95 2.35
N MET A 112 -13.32 9.04 2.81
CA MET A 112 -13.70 10.42 2.48
C MET A 112 -12.97 10.96 1.23
N GLN A 113 -11.84 10.37 0.86
CA GLN A 113 -11.01 10.78 -0.27
C GLN A 113 -10.62 9.54 -1.06
N TYR A 114 -11.43 9.22 -2.05
CA TYR A 114 -11.28 7.99 -2.85
C TYR A 114 -11.37 8.28 -4.33
N LYS A 115 -10.41 7.72 -5.07
CA LYS A 115 -10.44 7.73 -6.54
C LYS A 115 -9.98 6.37 -7.05
N SER A 116 -10.88 5.67 -7.73
CA SER A 116 -10.58 4.34 -8.29
C SER A 116 -9.43 4.38 -9.28
N GLY A 117 -8.54 3.39 -9.22
CA GLY A 117 -7.36 3.31 -10.09
C GLY A 117 -6.19 4.18 -9.65
N THR A 118 -6.31 4.85 -8.51
CA THR A 118 -5.21 5.57 -7.85
C THR A 118 -4.84 4.88 -6.54
N VAL A 119 -3.68 5.21 -6.02
CA VAL A 119 -3.25 4.76 -4.69
C VAL A 119 -3.53 5.80 -3.59
N GLY A 120 -4.48 6.69 -3.85
CA GLY A 120 -4.92 7.72 -2.93
C GLY A 120 -4.04 8.97 -2.93
N ARG A 121 -4.12 9.73 -1.84
CA ARG A 121 -3.38 10.97 -1.63
C ARG A 121 -2.21 10.73 -0.70
N LEU A 122 -1.15 11.53 -0.84
CA LEU A 122 0.00 11.48 0.07
C LEU A 122 -0.46 11.71 1.52
N LEU A 123 0.19 11.02 2.45
CA LEU A 123 -0.06 11.25 3.88
C LEU A 123 0.34 12.69 4.28
N PRO A 124 -0.37 13.28 5.25
CA PRO A 124 0.01 14.58 5.80
C PRO A 124 1.46 14.60 6.29
N GLY A 125 2.18 15.68 5.96
CA GLY A 125 3.58 15.88 6.35
C GLY A 125 4.61 15.27 5.39
N ILE A 126 4.19 14.54 4.36
CA ILE A 126 5.08 14.10 3.28
C ILE A 126 5.25 15.27 2.30
N GLN A 127 6.51 15.68 2.12
CA GLN A 127 6.92 16.55 1.02
C GLN A 127 7.26 15.70 -0.19
N TYR A 128 7.00 16.20 -1.41
CA TYR A 128 7.30 15.46 -2.62
C TYR A 128 7.81 16.36 -3.74
N THR A 129 8.58 15.77 -4.62
CA THR A 129 8.93 16.31 -5.92
C THR A 129 8.85 15.21 -6.97
N ILE A 130 8.54 15.57 -8.20
CA ILE A 130 8.50 14.65 -9.34
C ILE A 130 9.66 15.00 -10.26
N LEU A 131 10.63 14.11 -10.37
CA LEU A 131 11.79 14.29 -11.23
C LEU A 131 11.43 13.81 -12.65
N PRO A 132 11.70 14.65 -13.69
CA PRO A 132 11.46 14.28 -15.07
C PRO A 132 12.22 13.03 -15.47
N VAL A 133 11.61 12.17 -16.27
CA VAL A 133 12.22 10.95 -16.80
C VAL A 133 12.25 11.05 -18.34
N PRO A 134 13.44 10.91 -18.98
CA PRO A 134 13.52 10.92 -20.43
C PRO A 134 12.54 9.93 -21.08
N GLY A 135 11.78 10.39 -22.07
CA GLY A 135 10.77 9.57 -22.76
C GLY A 135 9.42 9.45 -22.05
N ILE A 136 9.23 10.03 -20.88
CA ILE A 136 7.95 10.09 -20.18
C ILE A 136 7.41 11.53 -20.23
N VAL A 137 6.31 11.73 -20.95
CA VAL A 137 5.68 13.05 -21.12
C VAL A 137 4.81 13.44 -19.92
N ASP A 138 4.14 12.44 -19.31
CA ASP A 138 3.21 12.67 -18.21
C ASP A 138 3.68 11.92 -16.95
N GLY A 139 4.17 12.69 -15.97
CA GLY A 139 4.71 12.21 -14.71
C GLY A 139 6.24 12.15 -14.64
N GLY A 140 6.74 11.45 -13.64
CA GLY A 140 8.17 11.29 -13.38
C GLY A 140 8.44 10.46 -12.14
N THR A 141 9.70 10.34 -11.75
CA THR A 141 10.07 9.60 -10.54
C THR A 141 9.68 10.38 -9.30
N LEU A 142 8.98 9.72 -8.40
CA LEU A 142 8.57 10.29 -7.12
C LEU A 142 9.74 10.28 -6.13
N CYS A 143 10.15 11.46 -5.71
CA CYS A 143 11.03 11.65 -4.56
C CYS A 143 10.26 12.25 -3.41
N ILE A 144 10.48 11.75 -2.19
CA ILE A 144 9.75 12.15 -0.99
C ILE A 144 10.68 12.45 0.18
N ALA A 145 10.22 13.34 1.04
CA ALA A 145 10.85 13.65 2.33
C ALA A 145 9.77 13.79 3.40
N GLY A 146 10.10 13.48 4.65
CA GLY A 146 9.16 13.56 5.76
C GLY A 146 9.62 12.75 6.97
N ALA A 147 8.89 12.89 8.07
CA ALA A 147 9.24 12.24 9.33
C ALA A 147 9.13 10.69 9.30
N ASN A 148 8.44 10.14 8.31
CA ASN A 148 8.28 8.71 8.11
C ASN A 148 9.37 8.09 7.22
N ILE A 149 10.30 8.88 6.68
CA ILE A 149 11.40 8.36 5.86
C ILE A 149 12.49 7.79 6.76
N MET A 150 13.05 6.65 6.36
CA MET A 150 14.12 5.96 7.06
C MET A 150 15.34 6.87 7.31
N LEU A 151 16.07 6.59 8.34
CA LEU A 151 17.36 7.29 8.62
C LEU A 151 18.42 6.97 7.58
N GLY A 152 18.36 5.83 6.94
CA GLY A 152 19.29 5.40 5.90
C GLY A 152 19.47 3.89 5.81
N TYR A 153 20.35 3.48 4.92
CA TYR A 153 20.73 2.09 4.70
C TYR A 153 21.97 1.70 5.48
N LEU A 154 22.03 0.45 5.95
CA LEU A 154 23.26 -0.21 6.38
C LEU A 154 23.82 -1.00 5.21
N LEU A 155 24.87 -0.49 4.60
CA LEU A 155 25.51 -1.12 3.43
C LEU A 155 26.55 -2.16 3.86
N ALA A 156 26.58 -3.31 3.20
CA ALA A 156 27.55 -4.37 3.50
C ALA A 156 29.02 -3.91 3.33
N LYS A 157 29.28 -2.98 2.41
CA LYS A 157 30.60 -2.40 2.19
C LYS A 157 31.05 -1.38 3.25
N GLU A 158 30.12 -0.89 4.07
CA GLU A 158 30.37 0.06 5.16
C GLU A 158 29.63 -0.38 6.42
N PRO A 159 30.02 -1.50 7.07
CA PRO A 159 29.30 -2.06 8.20
C PRO A 159 29.30 -1.08 9.38
N GLY A 160 28.11 -0.97 10.02
CA GLY A 160 27.92 -0.08 11.18
C GLY A 160 27.69 1.39 10.85
N LYS A 161 27.77 1.81 9.58
CA LYS A 161 27.52 3.17 9.14
C LYS A 161 26.15 3.29 8.48
N ILE A 162 25.33 4.20 8.98
CA ILE A 162 24.05 4.54 8.34
C ILE A 162 24.34 5.52 7.19
N VAL A 163 23.90 5.16 5.98
CA VAL A 163 24.00 6.00 4.79
C VAL A 163 22.60 6.60 4.54
N PRO A 164 22.39 7.90 4.87
CA PRO A 164 21.10 8.55 4.72
C PRO A 164 20.72 8.75 3.24
N PRO A 165 19.43 8.98 2.94
CA PRO A 165 19.01 9.49 1.65
C PRO A 165 19.72 10.81 1.32
N GLU A 166 20.01 11.03 0.04
CA GLU A 166 20.70 12.25 -0.44
C GLU A 166 19.86 13.49 -0.13
N ASP A 167 20.45 14.46 0.55
CA ASP A 167 19.80 15.70 1.01
C ASP A 167 18.46 15.46 1.79
N GLY A 168 18.29 14.28 2.37
CA GLY A 168 17.07 13.90 3.07
C GLY A 168 15.90 13.48 2.16
N TRP A 169 16.13 13.37 0.84
CA TRP A 169 15.14 12.96 -0.13
C TRP A 169 15.30 11.49 -0.49
N TYR A 170 14.21 10.74 -0.33
CA TYR A 170 14.17 9.34 -0.75
C TYR A 170 13.57 9.23 -2.15
N ASP A 171 14.39 8.77 -3.11
CA ASP A 171 13.93 8.40 -4.44
C ASP A 171 13.25 7.02 -4.38
N THR A 172 11.94 6.99 -4.64
CA THR A 172 11.18 5.74 -4.61
C THR A 172 11.50 4.82 -5.79
N GLY A 173 12.06 5.35 -6.86
CA GLY A 173 12.24 4.68 -8.13
C GLY A 173 10.93 4.34 -8.86
N ASP A 174 9.80 4.85 -8.37
CA ASP A 174 8.48 4.65 -8.97
C ASP A 174 8.08 5.88 -9.79
N VAL A 175 7.65 5.64 -11.03
CA VAL A 175 7.13 6.68 -11.92
C VAL A 175 5.66 6.88 -11.62
N VAL A 176 5.28 8.12 -11.30
CA VAL A 176 3.93 8.47 -10.89
C VAL A 176 3.40 9.71 -11.64
N THR A 177 2.09 9.86 -11.63
CA THR A 177 1.42 11.15 -11.84
C THR A 177 0.64 11.52 -10.59
N ILE A 178 0.54 12.82 -10.31
CA ILE A 178 -0.32 13.36 -9.25
C ILE A 178 -1.26 14.36 -9.94
N ASP A 179 -2.55 14.11 -9.81
CA ASP A 179 -3.54 14.97 -10.43
C ASP A 179 -3.81 16.25 -9.62
N HIS A 180 -4.65 17.14 -10.15
CA HIS A 180 -4.98 18.42 -9.52
C HIS A 180 -5.71 18.27 -8.17
N GLU A 181 -6.30 17.11 -7.90
CA GLU A 181 -6.93 16.78 -6.62
C GLU A 181 -5.93 16.14 -5.64
N GLY A 182 -4.68 15.89 -6.06
CA GLY A 182 -3.61 15.27 -5.27
C GLY A 182 -3.61 13.74 -5.23
N PHE A 183 -4.39 13.07 -6.10
CA PHE A 183 -4.39 11.62 -6.17
C PHE A 183 -3.20 11.09 -6.97
N VAL A 184 -2.51 10.12 -6.40
CA VAL A 184 -1.31 9.49 -6.96
C VAL A 184 -1.71 8.30 -7.83
N THR A 185 -1.20 8.25 -9.05
CA THR A 185 -1.29 7.09 -9.94
C THR A 185 0.09 6.56 -10.27
N ILE A 186 0.34 5.29 -9.98
CA ILE A 186 1.61 4.63 -10.30
C ILE A 186 1.58 4.17 -11.75
N LYS A 187 2.53 4.66 -12.56
CA LYS A 187 2.71 4.27 -13.97
C LYS A 187 3.64 3.05 -14.11
N GLY A 188 4.65 2.93 -13.25
CA GLY A 188 5.59 1.82 -13.26
C GLY A 188 6.84 2.08 -12.44
N ARG A 189 7.85 1.22 -12.59
CA ARG A 189 9.17 1.42 -12.00
C ARG A 189 10.20 1.83 -13.04
N MET A 190 11.10 2.76 -12.68
CA MET A 190 12.18 3.23 -13.54
C MET A 190 12.97 2.11 -14.21
N LYS A 191 13.35 1.08 -13.45
CA LYS A 191 14.09 -0.09 -13.97
C LYS A 191 13.36 -0.84 -15.09
N ARG A 192 12.03 -0.69 -15.23
CA ARG A 192 11.26 -1.29 -16.32
C ARG A 192 11.29 -0.45 -17.58
N PHE A 193 11.32 0.88 -17.45
CA PHE A 193 11.39 1.80 -18.58
C PHE A 193 12.79 1.81 -19.21
N ALA A 194 13.86 1.71 -18.40
CA ALA A 194 15.23 1.63 -18.88
C ALA A 194 15.52 0.40 -19.79
N LYS A 195 14.76 -0.70 -19.65
CA LYS A 195 14.87 -1.88 -20.52
C LYS A 195 14.22 -1.71 -21.88
N ILE A 196 13.32 -0.75 -22.05
CA ILE A 196 12.62 -0.49 -23.32
C ILE A 196 13.39 0.53 -24.16
N ALA A 197 14.16 1.40 -23.51
CA ALA A 197 14.99 2.42 -24.16
C ALA A 197 16.44 1.97 -24.44
N GLY A 198 16.78 0.74 -24.11
CA GLY A 198 18.14 0.19 -24.19
C GLY A 198 18.21 -1.13 -24.96
N GLU A 199 17.57 -1.23 -26.16
CA GLU A 199 18.03 -2.15 -27.21
C GLU A 199 19.18 -1.50 -27.98
#